data_3fb11f2cfde417e2f34856d89e916883
#
_entry.id   3fb11f2cfde417e2f34856d89e916883
#
_cell.length_a   1.000
_cell.length_b   1.000
_cell.length_c   1.000
_cell.angle_alpha   90.00
_cell.angle_beta   90.00
_cell.angle_gamma   90.00
#
_symmetry.space_group_name_H-M   'P 1'
#
loop_
_entity.id
_entity.type
_entity.pdbx_description
1 polymer ?
#
loop_
_entity_poly.entity_id
_entity_poly.type
_entity_poly.pdbx_seq_one_letter_code
_entity_poly.pdbx_strand_id
1 'polypeptide(L)'
;MRTVMVRYTLKPASVADNEALIADVFAQIAREKPAGVRYQVFKLPDGVGMVHLATSEAEVNPVTLLDAFQRYTAGIRDRCQEPPVNQRLQVLGEYDSLR
;
A
#
# COMPACT_ATOMS: atom_id res chain seq x y z
N MET A 1 6.13 15.18 -8.01
CA MET A 1 5.89 13.81 -7.50
C MET A 1 5.45 13.83 -6.05
N ARG A 2 4.67 12.86 -5.68
CA ARG A 2 4.12 12.75 -4.34
C ARG A 2 4.45 11.37 -3.78
N THR A 3 5.11 11.34 -2.61
CA THR A 3 5.47 10.09 -1.93
C THR A 3 4.72 10.02 -0.60
N VAL A 4 4.02 8.92 -0.38
CA VAL A 4 3.19 8.73 0.81
C VAL A 4 3.54 7.39 1.45
N MET A 5 3.64 7.39 2.77
CA MET A 5 3.76 6.17 3.55
C MET A 5 2.47 5.98 4.35
N VAL A 6 1.94 4.76 4.29
CA VAL A 6 0.82 4.35 5.12
C VAL A 6 1.29 3.20 6.00
N ARG A 7 1.07 3.31 7.30
CA ARG A 7 1.46 2.23 8.20
C ARG A 7 0.33 1.91 9.15
N TYR A 8 0.19 0.63 9.46
CA TYR A 8 -0.84 0.13 10.37
C TYR A 8 -0.40 -1.19 10.99
N THR A 9 -1.10 -1.60 12.04
CA THR A 9 -0.87 -2.90 12.67
C THR A 9 -2.15 -3.71 12.60
N LEU A 10 -2.07 -4.91 12.05
CA LEU A 10 -3.22 -5.80 11.91
C LEU A 10 -3.50 -6.57 13.20
N LYS A 11 -4.75 -6.95 13.39
CA LYS A 11 -5.09 -8.00 14.33
C LYS A 11 -4.50 -9.31 13.79
N PRO A 12 -3.89 -10.17 14.62
CA PRO A 12 -3.29 -11.42 14.11
C PRO A 12 -4.26 -12.26 13.29
N ALA A 13 -5.53 -12.33 13.69
CA ALA A 13 -6.54 -13.12 12.97
C ALA A 13 -6.89 -12.54 11.60
N SER A 14 -6.52 -11.30 11.31
CA SER A 14 -6.85 -10.63 10.05
C SER A 14 -5.71 -10.61 9.05
N VAL A 15 -4.54 -11.14 9.42
CA VAL A 15 -3.35 -11.07 8.55
C VAL A 15 -3.59 -11.76 7.21
N ALA A 16 -4.11 -12.99 7.23
CA ALA A 16 -4.34 -13.75 6.00
C ALA A 16 -5.32 -13.05 5.07
N ASP A 17 -6.42 -12.53 5.60
CA ASP A 17 -7.42 -11.82 4.80
C ASP A 17 -6.83 -10.55 4.19
N ASN A 18 -6.03 -9.82 4.97
CA ASN A 18 -5.41 -8.60 4.48
C ASN A 18 -4.42 -8.89 3.36
N GLU A 19 -3.62 -9.95 3.49
CA GLU A 19 -2.66 -10.34 2.46
C GLU A 19 -3.37 -10.77 1.17
N ALA A 20 -4.50 -11.47 1.29
CA ALA A 20 -5.28 -11.84 0.12
C ALA A 20 -5.83 -10.62 -0.62
N LEU A 21 -6.31 -9.62 0.12
CA LEU A 21 -6.80 -8.37 -0.48
C LEU A 21 -5.67 -7.59 -1.15
N ILE A 22 -4.49 -7.56 -0.56
CA ILE A 22 -3.32 -6.93 -1.17
C ILE A 22 -2.92 -7.69 -2.45
N ALA A 23 -2.94 -9.01 -2.43
CA ALA A 23 -2.64 -9.81 -3.62
C ALA A 23 -3.59 -9.46 -4.78
N ASP A 24 -4.87 -9.27 -4.49
CA ASP A 24 -5.85 -8.86 -5.50
C ASP A 24 -5.51 -7.48 -6.08
N VAL A 25 -5.04 -6.54 -5.25
CA VAL A 25 -4.62 -5.22 -5.71
C VAL A 25 -3.48 -5.37 -6.72
N PHE A 26 -2.45 -6.14 -6.39
CA PHE A 26 -1.31 -6.31 -7.29
C PHE A 26 -1.66 -7.10 -8.54
N ALA A 27 -2.61 -8.02 -8.46
CA ALA A 27 -3.11 -8.72 -9.64
C ALA A 27 -3.78 -7.74 -10.61
N GLN A 28 -4.58 -6.80 -10.09
CA GLN A 28 -5.21 -5.79 -10.93
C GLN A 28 -4.19 -4.81 -11.50
N ILE A 29 -3.19 -4.41 -10.71
CA ILE A 29 -2.10 -3.56 -11.19
C ILE A 29 -1.38 -4.24 -12.36
N ALA A 30 -1.10 -5.53 -12.25
CA ALA A 30 -0.42 -6.28 -13.30
C ALA A 30 -1.22 -6.33 -14.61
N ARG A 31 -2.56 -6.36 -14.52
CA ARG A 31 -3.44 -6.37 -15.69
C ARG A 31 -3.56 -4.98 -16.32
N GLU A 32 -3.75 -3.95 -15.50
CA GLU A 32 -4.10 -2.61 -15.98
C GLU A 32 -2.92 -1.69 -16.15
N LYS A 33 -1.80 -1.99 -15.49
CA LYS A 33 -0.53 -1.28 -15.62
C LYS A 33 -0.69 0.25 -15.53
N PRO A 34 -1.24 0.75 -14.41
CA PRO A 34 -1.40 2.20 -14.27
C PRO A 34 -0.04 2.90 -14.38
N ALA A 35 -0.02 4.01 -15.12
CA ALA A 35 1.21 4.74 -15.37
C ALA A 35 1.50 5.76 -14.27
N GLY A 36 2.78 6.11 -14.10
CA GLY A 36 3.19 7.21 -13.24
C GLY A 36 3.10 6.87 -11.75
N VAL A 37 3.24 5.60 -11.38
CA VAL A 37 3.17 5.19 -9.99
C VAL A 37 4.20 4.11 -9.67
N ARG A 38 4.77 4.21 -8.47
CA ARG A 38 5.55 3.14 -7.85
C ARG A 38 4.87 2.78 -6.55
N TYR A 39 4.60 1.49 -6.32
CA TYR A 39 3.86 1.05 -5.16
C TYR A 39 4.47 -0.22 -4.59
N GLN A 40 4.78 -0.20 -3.30
CA GLN A 40 5.35 -1.34 -2.59
C GLN A 40 4.66 -1.52 -1.25
N VAL A 41 4.44 -2.76 -0.87
CA VAL A 41 3.86 -3.10 0.43
C VAL A 41 4.83 -4.02 1.16
N PHE A 42 5.07 -3.71 2.42
CA PHE A 42 6.01 -4.43 3.26
C PHE A 42 5.30 -4.97 4.50
N LYS A 43 5.65 -6.19 4.90
CA LYS A 43 5.24 -6.74 6.18
C LYS A 43 6.45 -6.71 7.12
N LEU A 44 6.25 -6.18 8.32
CA LEU A 44 7.32 -6.11 9.32
C LEU A 44 7.61 -7.48 9.93
N PRO A 45 8.81 -7.64 10.54
CA PRO A 45 9.20 -8.95 11.12
C PRO A 45 8.25 -9.47 12.20
N ASP A 46 7.48 -8.59 12.84
CA ASP A 46 6.50 -9.02 13.85
C ASP A 46 5.29 -9.75 13.24
N GLY A 47 5.17 -9.74 11.92
CA GLY A 47 4.11 -10.44 11.19
C GLY A 47 2.76 -9.72 11.15
N VAL A 48 2.61 -8.61 11.84
CA VAL A 48 1.34 -7.85 11.90
C VAL A 48 1.48 -6.40 11.47
N GLY A 49 2.68 -5.84 11.53
CA GLY A 49 2.94 -4.48 11.07
C GLY A 49 3.03 -4.43 9.56
N MET A 50 2.41 -3.40 8.97
CA MET A 50 2.39 -3.21 7.52
C MET A 50 2.79 -1.81 7.16
N VAL A 51 3.58 -1.68 6.09
CA VAL A 51 3.99 -0.38 5.55
C VAL A 51 3.73 -0.38 4.05
N HIS A 52 3.02 0.62 3.57
CA HIS A 52 2.80 0.85 2.16
C HIS A 52 3.57 2.11 1.76
N LEU A 53 4.35 2.01 0.69
CA LEU A 53 5.03 3.16 0.10
C LEU A 53 4.51 3.37 -1.30
N ALA A 54 4.03 4.57 -1.60
CA ALA A 54 3.51 4.92 -2.90
C ALA A 54 4.09 6.24 -3.38
N THR A 55 4.63 6.25 -4.59
CA THR A 55 5.08 7.47 -5.25
C THR A 55 4.26 7.62 -6.53
N SER A 56 3.64 8.78 -6.72
CA SER A 56 2.84 9.04 -7.92
C SER A 56 3.24 10.38 -8.55
N GLU A 57 3.19 10.43 -9.88
CA GLU A 57 3.41 11.68 -10.62
C GLU A 57 2.20 12.59 -10.45
N ALA A 58 0.99 12.03 -10.51
CA ALA A 58 -0.24 12.77 -10.35
C ALA A 58 -0.57 12.97 -8.86
N GLU A 59 -1.37 14.00 -8.58
CA GLU A 59 -1.84 14.29 -7.24
C GLU A 59 -2.67 13.13 -6.68
N VAL A 60 -3.48 12.50 -7.54
CA VAL A 60 -4.23 11.30 -7.18
C VAL A 60 -3.47 10.09 -7.68
N ASN A 61 -3.12 9.18 -6.75
CA ASN A 61 -2.46 7.94 -7.10
C ASN A 61 -3.45 7.04 -7.85
N PRO A 62 -3.15 6.64 -9.10
CA PRO A 62 -4.10 5.85 -9.89
C PRO A 62 -4.41 4.47 -9.28
N VAL A 63 -3.54 3.92 -8.44
CA VAL A 63 -3.82 2.66 -7.77
C VAL A 63 -5.05 2.77 -6.85
N THR A 64 -5.27 3.95 -6.26
CA THR A 64 -6.42 4.15 -5.37
C THR A 64 -7.76 4.11 -6.08
N LEU A 65 -7.77 4.20 -7.40
CA LEU A 65 -9.00 4.15 -8.20
C LEU A 65 -9.38 2.73 -8.62
N LEU A 66 -8.50 1.76 -8.40
CA LEU A 66 -8.76 0.37 -8.78
C LEU A 66 -9.80 -0.27 -7.87
N ASP A 67 -10.66 -1.10 -8.45
CA ASP A 67 -11.71 -1.81 -7.70
C ASP A 67 -11.12 -2.65 -6.57
N ALA A 68 -10.02 -3.35 -6.84
CA ALA A 68 -9.38 -4.18 -5.84
C ALA A 68 -8.84 -3.33 -4.68
N PHE A 69 -8.33 -2.13 -4.97
CA PHE A 69 -7.85 -1.24 -3.92
C PHE A 69 -8.99 -0.74 -3.05
N GLN A 70 -10.13 -0.44 -3.66
CA GLN A 70 -11.31 0.00 -2.91
C GLN A 70 -11.86 -1.13 -2.03
N ARG A 71 -11.84 -2.37 -2.51
CA ARG A 71 -12.20 -3.52 -1.66
C ARG A 71 -11.23 -3.69 -0.51
N TYR A 72 -9.93 -3.49 -0.75
CA TYR A 72 -8.92 -3.56 0.28
C TYR A 72 -9.17 -2.50 1.37
N THR A 73 -9.44 -1.26 1.00
CA THR A 73 -9.63 -0.19 1.98
C THR A 73 -10.96 -0.25 2.71
N ALA A 74 -11.97 -0.89 2.14
CA ALA A 74 -13.33 -0.88 2.68
C ALA A 74 -13.43 -1.44 4.10
N GLY A 75 -12.63 -2.42 4.46
CA GLY A 75 -12.67 -3.01 5.80
C GLY A 75 -11.39 -2.86 6.59
N ILE A 76 -10.50 -1.95 6.18
CA ILE A 76 -9.17 -1.89 6.77
C ILE A 76 -9.18 -1.61 8.27
N ARG A 77 -10.03 -0.72 8.73
CA ARG A 77 -10.07 -0.37 10.16
C ARG A 77 -10.49 -1.56 11.02
N ASP A 78 -11.43 -2.37 10.53
CA ASP A 78 -11.89 -3.55 11.26
C ASP A 78 -10.82 -4.63 11.35
N ARG A 79 -9.89 -4.66 10.40
CA ARG A 79 -8.78 -5.60 10.40
C ARG A 79 -7.61 -5.12 11.27
N CYS A 80 -7.61 -3.87 11.67
CA CYS A 80 -6.47 -3.26 12.37
C CYS A 80 -6.64 -3.23 13.86
N GLN A 81 -5.56 -3.50 14.58
CA GLN A 81 -5.40 -3.19 15.99
C GLN A 81 -4.99 -1.73 16.15
N GLU A 82 -4.11 -1.24 15.26
CA GLU A 82 -3.77 0.17 15.15
C GLU A 82 -4.11 0.63 13.73
N PRO A 83 -5.00 1.63 13.60
CA PRO A 83 -5.50 2.04 12.29
C PRO A 83 -4.43 2.68 11.42
N PRO A 84 -4.68 2.77 10.09
CA PRO A 84 -3.71 3.37 9.17
C PRO A 84 -3.41 4.82 9.49
N VAL A 85 -2.13 5.15 9.41
CA VAL A 85 -1.63 6.52 9.51
C VAL A 85 -0.97 6.86 8.19
N ASN A 86 -1.45 7.92 7.54
CA ASN A 86 -0.90 8.42 6.29
C ASN A 86 0.09 9.53 6.57
N GLN A 87 1.27 9.46 5.96
CA GLN A 87 2.27 10.51 6.08
C GLN A 87 2.84 10.81 4.71
N ARG A 88 2.87 12.09 4.36
CA ARG A 88 3.53 12.54 3.14
C ARG A 88 5.02 12.65 3.43
N LEU A 89 5.84 12.02 2.60
CA LEU A 89 7.28 11.98 2.78
C LEU A 89 7.97 12.93 1.82
N GLN A 90 9.04 13.55 2.29
CA GLN A 90 9.92 14.33 1.45
C GLN A 90 11.14 13.49 1.09
N VAL A 91 11.39 13.29 -0.19
CA VAL A 91 12.56 12.55 -0.65
C VAL A 91 13.77 13.46 -0.55
N LEU A 92 14.75 13.10 0.26
CA LEU A 92 15.97 13.88 0.42
C LEU A 92 17.10 13.39 -0.48
N GLY A 93 17.01 12.16 -0.95
CA GLY A 93 18.01 11.57 -1.82
C GLY A 93 17.50 10.25 -2.34
N GLU A 94 18.00 9.85 -3.50
CA GLU A 94 17.56 8.61 -4.13
C GLU A 94 18.69 8.03 -4.97
N TYR A 95 18.92 6.72 -4.80
CA TYR A 95 19.85 5.97 -5.63
C TYR A 95 19.30 4.57 -5.80
N ASP A 96 19.22 4.08 -7.01
CA ASP A 96 18.70 2.76 -7.30
C ASP A 96 19.52 2.09 -8.41
N SER A 97 20.21 1.02 -8.05
CA SER A 97 20.95 0.18 -9.00
C SER A 97 20.37 -1.23 -9.10
N LEU A 98 19.19 -1.46 -8.49
CA LEU A 98 18.51 -2.76 -8.51
C LEU A 98 17.62 -2.86 -9.75
N ARG A 99 18.23 -3.19 -10.89
CA ARG A 99 17.45 -3.30 -12.14
C ARG A 99 17.80 -4.56 -12.89
#